data_5f199637cce87dfd30e73599d70ed4f0
#
_entry.id   5f199637cce87dfd30e73599d70ed4f0
#
_cell.length_a   1.000
_cell.length_b   1.000
_cell.length_c   1.000
_cell.angle_alpha   90.00
_cell.angle_beta   90.00
_cell.angle_gamma   90.00
#
_symmetry.space_group_name_H-M   'P 1'
#
loop_
_entity.id
_entity.type
_entity.pdbx_description
1 polymer ?
#
loop_
_entity_poly.entity_id
_entity_poly.type
_entity_poly.pdbx_seq_one_letter_code
_entity_poly.pdbx_strand_id
1 'polypeptide(L)'
;MINNISILKNITILYAEDEKDLREVTHQILKGFTKKQYVAQNGQEGLELFKKYEKEIDLIITDVNMPILNGLDMVKEIKKINLNIPIIVATAFSNKEYLLEAIDIGVDKYVLKPIDIAKLLQVMSQSLIYHELKDLYTDKLTNLPNRNKLKKDLDQNNIDLMALLDV
;
A
#
# COMPACT_ATOMS: atom_id res chain seq x y z
N MET A 1 4.66 16.37 -11.53
CA MET A 1 4.15 15.34 -10.59
C MET A 1 2.64 15.31 -10.67
N ILE A 2 2.09 14.23 -11.18
CA ILE A 2 0.63 14.07 -11.22
C ILE A 2 0.19 13.54 -9.86
N ASN A 3 -0.23 14.44 -8.97
CA ASN A 3 -0.92 14.05 -7.75
C ASN A 3 -2.38 13.77 -8.09
N ASN A 4 -2.63 12.59 -8.61
CA ASN A 4 -4.01 12.19 -8.93
C ASN A 4 -4.69 11.59 -7.69
N ILE A 5 -4.94 12.44 -6.68
CA ILE A 5 -5.64 12.05 -5.46
C ILE A 5 -7.07 11.56 -5.76
N SER A 6 -7.64 11.94 -6.90
CA SER A 6 -8.97 11.51 -7.30
C SER A 6 -9.12 9.99 -7.47
N ILE A 7 -8.02 9.28 -7.75
CA ILE A 7 -8.02 7.81 -7.82
C ILE A 7 -8.44 7.17 -6.50
N LEU A 8 -8.14 7.82 -5.36
CA LEU A 8 -8.45 7.32 -4.02
C LEU A 8 -9.97 7.23 -3.75
N LYS A 9 -10.78 8.02 -4.46
CA LYS A 9 -12.25 8.01 -4.28
C LYS A 9 -12.90 6.67 -4.63
N ASN A 10 -12.21 5.84 -5.38
CA ASN A 10 -12.75 4.57 -5.85
C ASN A 10 -12.19 3.36 -5.09
N ILE A 11 -11.27 3.56 -4.15
CA ILE A 11 -10.60 2.46 -3.46
C ILE A 11 -11.16 2.18 -2.08
N THR A 12 -11.05 0.92 -1.70
CA THR A 12 -11.28 0.42 -0.34
C THR A 12 -9.94 0.13 0.31
N ILE A 13 -9.74 0.66 1.51
CA ILE A 13 -8.51 0.45 2.27
C ILE A 13 -8.72 -0.38 3.53
N LEU A 14 -7.69 -1.09 3.94
CA LEU A 14 -7.55 -1.63 5.30
C LEU A 14 -6.56 -0.75 6.06
N TYR A 15 -6.98 -0.20 7.18
CA TYR A 15 -6.14 0.64 8.04
C TYR A 15 -6.00 0.03 9.43
N ALA A 16 -4.78 -0.29 9.83
CA ALA A 16 -4.49 -0.88 11.14
C ALA A 16 -3.58 0.05 11.97
N GLU A 17 -4.07 0.44 13.16
CA GLU A 17 -3.40 1.33 14.11
C GLU A 17 -3.92 1.03 15.51
N ASP A 18 -3.04 0.78 16.47
CA ASP A 18 -3.44 0.44 17.84
C ASP A 18 -3.77 1.67 18.69
N GLU A 19 -3.12 2.81 18.44
CA GLU A 19 -3.41 4.05 19.16
C GLU A 19 -4.78 4.60 18.75
N LYS A 20 -5.72 4.57 19.69
CA LYS A 20 -7.12 4.91 19.45
C LYS A 20 -7.32 6.29 18.83
N ASP A 21 -6.71 7.32 19.43
CA ASP A 21 -6.91 8.70 18.99
C ASP A 21 -6.35 8.92 17.59
N LEU A 22 -5.14 8.41 17.32
CA LEU A 22 -4.52 8.47 16.00
C LEU A 22 -5.35 7.70 14.96
N ARG A 23 -5.83 6.51 15.32
CA ARG A 23 -6.70 5.70 14.47
C ARG A 23 -7.98 6.42 14.09
N GLU A 24 -8.67 7.01 15.07
CA GLU A 24 -9.94 7.72 14.84
C GLU A 24 -9.74 8.98 13.99
N VAL A 25 -8.74 9.80 14.30
CA VAL A 25 -8.45 11.02 13.52
C VAL A 25 -8.07 10.68 12.09
N THR A 26 -7.15 9.76 11.88
CA THR A 26 -6.72 9.35 10.54
C THR A 26 -7.87 8.74 9.75
N HIS A 27 -8.67 7.87 10.38
CA HIS A 27 -9.87 7.30 9.76
C HIS A 27 -10.85 8.38 9.28
N GLN A 28 -11.16 9.36 10.13
CA GLN A 28 -12.08 10.44 9.76
C GLN A 28 -11.56 11.28 8.60
N ILE A 29 -10.26 11.57 8.58
CA ILE A 29 -9.66 12.32 7.47
C ILE A 29 -9.70 11.50 6.18
N LEU A 30 -9.25 10.26 6.21
CA LEU A 30 -9.22 9.38 5.03
C LEU A 30 -10.62 9.06 4.48
N LYS A 31 -11.64 9.12 5.32
CA LYS A 31 -13.05 8.95 4.91
C LYS A 31 -13.49 9.99 3.86
N GLY A 32 -12.90 11.17 3.89
CA GLY A 32 -13.12 12.20 2.87
C GLY A 32 -12.50 11.88 1.51
N PHE A 33 -11.55 10.94 1.44
CA PHE A 33 -10.75 10.67 0.25
C PHE A 33 -10.95 9.27 -0.34
N THR A 34 -11.45 8.32 0.42
CA THR A 34 -11.59 6.92 0.00
C THR A 34 -13.06 6.49 -0.11
N LYS A 35 -13.30 5.43 -0.86
CA LYS A 35 -14.64 4.85 -1.02
C LYS A 35 -15.11 4.16 0.26
N LYS A 36 -14.26 3.33 0.85
CA LYS A 36 -14.57 2.51 2.02
C LYS A 36 -13.32 2.23 2.84
N GLN A 37 -13.49 2.03 4.13
CA GLN A 37 -12.40 1.64 5.01
C GLN A 37 -12.82 0.48 5.92
N TYR A 38 -11.92 -0.48 6.03
CA TYR A 38 -11.87 -1.46 7.12
C TYR A 38 -10.81 -1.00 8.11
N VAL A 39 -11.16 -0.91 9.38
CA VAL A 39 -10.27 -0.37 10.41
C VAL A 39 -10.01 -1.42 11.48
N ALA A 40 -8.75 -1.65 11.81
CA ALA A 40 -8.29 -2.62 12.79
C ALA A 40 -7.47 -1.94 13.89
N GLN A 41 -7.56 -2.45 15.10
CA GLN A 41 -6.81 -1.95 16.26
C GLN A 41 -5.56 -2.78 16.60
N ASN A 42 -5.31 -3.86 15.86
CA ASN A 42 -4.12 -4.69 15.96
C ASN A 42 -3.94 -5.51 14.68
N GLY A 43 -2.79 -6.17 14.55
CA GLY A 43 -2.49 -6.95 13.36
C GLY A 43 -3.35 -8.19 13.18
N GLN A 44 -3.80 -8.82 14.27
CA GLN A 44 -4.67 -10.00 14.20
C GLN A 44 -6.04 -9.63 13.61
N GLU A 45 -6.64 -8.57 14.11
CA GLU A 45 -7.91 -8.05 13.56
C GLU A 45 -7.75 -7.62 12.10
N GLY A 46 -6.62 -6.96 11.75
CA GLY A 46 -6.31 -6.57 10.39
C GLY A 46 -6.21 -7.77 9.46
N LEU A 47 -5.56 -8.84 9.87
CA LEU A 47 -5.43 -10.08 9.09
C LEU A 47 -6.80 -10.76 8.90
N GLU A 48 -7.64 -10.80 9.91
CA GLU A 48 -8.99 -11.36 9.84
C GLU A 48 -9.88 -10.57 8.87
N LEU A 49 -9.84 -9.24 8.95
CA LEU A 49 -10.54 -8.36 8.02
C LEU A 49 -10.05 -8.55 6.58
N PHE A 50 -8.74 -8.67 6.40
CA PHE A 50 -8.19 -8.93 5.08
C PHE A 50 -8.68 -10.25 4.49
N LYS A 51 -8.61 -11.34 5.25
CA LYS A 51 -9.11 -12.67 4.81
C LYS A 51 -10.59 -12.63 4.44
N LYS A 52 -11.39 -11.89 5.18
CA LYS A 52 -12.83 -11.78 4.94
C LYS A 52 -13.17 -10.93 3.71
N TYR A 53 -12.42 -9.86 3.48
CA TYR A 53 -12.72 -8.84 2.47
C TYR A 53 -11.60 -8.68 1.43
N GLU A 54 -10.80 -9.72 1.20
CA GLU A 54 -9.64 -9.70 0.30
C GLU A 54 -9.97 -9.11 -1.08
N LYS A 55 -11.09 -9.51 -1.66
CA LYS A 55 -11.50 -9.06 -3.01
C LYS A 55 -11.96 -7.61 -3.08
N GLU A 56 -12.27 -7.00 -1.94
CA GLU A 56 -12.69 -5.60 -1.88
C GLU A 56 -11.54 -4.66 -1.55
N ILE A 57 -10.52 -5.13 -0.81
CA ILE A 57 -9.42 -4.29 -0.33
C ILE A 57 -8.40 -4.05 -1.43
N ASP A 58 -8.16 -2.78 -1.73
CA ASP A 58 -7.24 -2.33 -2.78
C ASP A 58 -5.88 -1.88 -2.25
N LEU A 59 -5.80 -1.47 -0.98
CA LEU A 59 -4.60 -0.94 -0.36
C LEU A 59 -4.63 -1.19 1.14
N ILE A 60 -3.45 -1.45 1.73
CA ILE A 60 -3.28 -1.60 3.17
C ILE A 60 -2.37 -0.51 3.72
N ILE A 61 -2.78 0.08 4.84
CA ILE A 61 -1.96 1.00 5.63
C ILE A 61 -1.88 0.41 7.04
N THR A 62 -0.70 0.20 7.56
CA THR A 62 -0.51 -0.39 8.89
C THR A 62 0.60 0.29 9.68
N ASP A 63 0.37 0.46 10.99
CA ASP A 63 1.47 0.66 11.93
C ASP A 63 2.30 -0.61 12.08
N VAL A 64 3.56 -0.46 12.47
CA VAL A 64 4.45 -1.58 12.80
C VAL A 64 4.17 -2.11 14.20
N ASN A 65 4.20 -1.23 15.18
CA ASN A 65 4.10 -1.61 16.60
C ASN A 65 2.66 -1.71 17.06
N MET A 66 2.13 -2.91 17.05
CA MET A 66 0.78 -3.21 17.53
C MET A 66 0.79 -4.44 18.43
N PRO A 67 -0.12 -4.51 19.43
CA PRO A 67 -0.24 -5.69 20.27
C PRO A 67 -0.82 -6.89 19.50
N ILE A 68 -0.67 -8.09 20.06
CA ILE A 68 -1.21 -9.37 19.59
C ILE A 68 -0.46 -9.86 18.34
N LEU A 69 -0.53 -9.11 17.24
CA LEU A 69 0.23 -9.32 16.01
C LEU A 69 0.72 -7.97 15.52
N ASN A 70 2.04 -7.80 15.34
CA ASN A 70 2.58 -6.55 14.82
C ASN A 70 2.28 -6.38 13.32
N GLY A 71 2.44 -5.15 12.82
CA GLY A 71 2.11 -4.82 11.43
C GLY A 71 2.92 -5.59 10.40
N LEU A 72 4.21 -5.82 10.64
CA LEU A 72 5.07 -6.54 9.70
C LEU A 72 4.73 -8.03 9.63
N ASP A 73 4.44 -8.65 10.75
CA ASP A 73 3.99 -10.06 10.78
C ASP A 73 2.61 -10.21 10.13
N MET A 74 1.72 -9.26 10.34
CA MET A 74 0.45 -9.19 9.59
C MET A 74 0.70 -9.12 8.08
N VAL A 75 1.61 -8.26 7.63
CA VAL A 75 1.96 -8.12 6.21
C VAL A 75 2.54 -9.41 5.65
N LYS A 76 3.40 -10.12 6.38
CA LYS A 76 3.93 -11.42 5.95
C LYS A 76 2.81 -12.42 5.68
N GLU A 77 1.83 -12.52 6.57
CA GLU A 77 0.68 -13.41 6.39
C GLU A 77 -0.21 -12.98 5.22
N ILE A 78 -0.44 -11.68 5.07
CA ILE A 78 -1.21 -11.14 3.93
C ILE A 78 -0.51 -11.42 2.59
N LYS A 79 0.80 -11.27 2.52
CA LYS A 79 1.58 -11.55 1.30
C LYS A 79 1.55 -13.02 0.88
N LYS A 80 1.32 -13.95 1.80
CA LYS A 80 1.08 -15.37 1.46
C LYS A 80 -0.26 -15.57 0.73
N ILE A 81 -1.24 -14.72 1.01
CA ILE A 81 -2.58 -14.77 0.40
C ILE A 81 -2.61 -13.99 -0.92
N ASN A 82 -2.10 -12.76 -0.90
CA ASN A 82 -2.02 -11.88 -2.06
C ASN A 82 -0.66 -11.15 -2.09
N LEU A 83 0.24 -11.65 -2.94
CA LEU A 83 1.59 -11.11 -3.07
C LEU A 83 1.60 -9.67 -3.64
N ASN A 84 0.61 -9.32 -4.43
CA ASN A 84 0.60 -8.08 -5.21
C ASN A 84 -0.22 -6.94 -4.59
N ILE A 85 -0.81 -7.13 -3.41
CA ILE A 85 -1.55 -6.04 -2.78
C ILE A 85 -0.62 -4.89 -2.36
N PRO A 86 -0.94 -3.62 -2.69
CA PRO A 86 -0.17 -2.47 -2.22
C PRO A 86 -0.20 -2.32 -0.70
N ILE A 87 0.95 -2.17 -0.07
CA ILE A 87 1.08 -2.03 1.38
C ILE A 87 1.95 -0.82 1.71
N ILE A 88 1.42 0.05 2.57
CA ILE A 88 2.13 1.20 3.15
C ILE A 88 2.28 0.95 4.65
N VAL A 89 3.49 1.10 5.14
CA VAL A 89 3.82 0.95 6.56
C VAL A 89 4.08 2.31 7.19
N ALA A 90 3.41 2.60 8.30
CA ALA A 90 3.70 3.76 9.14
C ALA A 90 4.69 3.35 10.25
N THR A 91 5.76 4.11 10.43
CA THR A 91 6.81 3.78 11.40
C THR A 91 7.45 5.02 12.01
N ALA A 92 7.93 4.90 13.24
CA ALA A 92 8.75 5.94 13.86
C ALA A 92 10.16 5.97 13.27
N PHE A 93 10.73 7.16 13.15
CA PHE A 93 12.06 7.39 12.53
C PHE A 93 13.21 6.58 13.13
N SER A 94 13.12 6.21 14.41
CA SER A 94 14.20 5.56 15.18
C SER A 94 14.38 4.06 14.90
N ASN A 95 13.55 3.44 14.07
CA ASN A 95 13.49 1.99 13.94
C ASN A 95 13.99 1.48 12.58
N LYS A 96 15.32 1.57 12.37
CA LYS A 96 15.97 1.11 11.14
C LYS A 96 15.76 -0.38 10.87
N GLU A 97 15.69 -1.21 11.91
CA GLU A 97 15.47 -2.66 11.78
C GLU A 97 14.12 -2.97 11.14
N TYR A 98 13.07 -2.27 11.54
CA TYR A 98 11.74 -2.43 10.94
C TYR A 98 11.68 -1.95 9.49
N LEU A 99 12.44 -0.89 9.14
CA LEU A 99 12.53 -0.45 7.76
C LEU A 99 13.18 -1.49 6.86
N LEU A 100 14.28 -2.10 7.30
CA LEU A 100 14.96 -3.17 6.57
C LEU A 100 14.05 -4.40 6.41
N GLU A 101 13.38 -4.81 7.48
CA GLU A 101 12.43 -5.91 7.45
C GLU A 101 11.26 -5.62 6.49
N ALA A 102 10.72 -4.40 6.51
CA ALA A 102 9.64 -3.99 5.60
C ALA A 102 10.07 -4.08 4.13
N ILE A 103 11.29 -3.68 3.82
CA ILE A 103 11.86 -3.81 2.47
C ILE A 103 11.96 -5.29 2.06
N ASP A 104 12.47 -6.14 2.94
CA ASP A 104 12.68 -7.57 2.67
C ASP A 104 11.36 -8.31 2.43
N ILE A 105 10.29 -7.95 3.12
CA ILE A 105 8.96 -8.56 2.93
C ILE A 105 8.15 -7.97 1.76
N GLY A 106 8.70 -6.96 1.07
CA GLY A 106 8.09 -6.39 -0.13
C GLY A 106 6.99 -5.36 0.14
N VAL A 107 7.15 -4.54 1.18
CA VAL A 107 6.31 -3.35 1.42
C VAL A 107 6.57 -2.32 0.32
N ASP A 108 5.53 -1.73 -0.23
CA ASP A 108 5.66 -0.79 -1.35
C ASP A 108 6.24 0.55 -0.94
N LYS A 109 5.72 1.09 0.14
CA LYS A 109 6.13 2.39 0.66
C LYS A 109 6.04 2.40 2.18
N TYR A 110 6.76 3.33 2.79
CA TYR A 110 6.60 3.66 4.20
C TYR A 110 6.35 5.16 4.37
N VAL A 111 5.70 5.51 5.47
CA VAL A 111 5.53 6.90 5.92
C VAL A 111 6.05 7.02 7.35
N LEU A 112 6.64 8.15 7.65
CA LEU A 112 7.17 8.41 8.99
C LEU A 112 6.09 9.00 9.89
N LYS A 113 6.08 8.58 11.15
CA LYS A 113 5.26 9.21 12.19
C LYS A 113 5.99 10.45 12.75
N PRO A 114 5.30 11.54 13.08
CA PRO A 114 3.86 11.76 12.95
C PRO A 114 3.40 11.81 11.49
N ILE A 115 2.24 11.23 11.20
CA ILE A 115 1.74 11.09 9.82
C ILE A 115 1.36 12.46 9.26
N ASP A 116 2.03 12.87 8.19
CA ASP A 116 1.59 13.97 7.33
C ASP A 116 0.55 13.44 6.35
N ILE A 117 -0.69 13.91 6.48
CA ILE A 117 -1.81 13.44 5.65
C ILE A 117 -1.59 13.73 4.16
N ALA A 118 -1.07 14.89 3.81
CA ALA A 118 -0.76 15.21 2.41
C ALA A 118 0.25 14.22 1.83
N LYS A 119 1.28 13.89 2.59
CA LYS A 119 2.29 12.88 2.22
C LYS A 119 1.69 11.50 2.12
N LEU A 120 0.82 11.10 3.05
CA LEU A 120 0.14 9.81 3.02
C LEU A 120 -0.73 9.67 1.77
N LEU A 121 -1.55 10.67 1.45
CA LEU A 121 -2.39 10.66 0.25
C LEU A 121 -1.56 10.57 -1.04
N GLN A 122 -0.44 11.26 -1.10
CA GLN A 122 0.50 11.18 -2.21
C GLN A 122 1.09 9.78 -2.36
N VAL A 123 1.55 9.18 -1.29
CA VAL A 123 2.13 7.83 -1.27
C VAL A 123 1.09 6.77 -1.64
N MET A 124 -0.14 6.91 -1.15
CA MET A 124 -1.26 6.03 -1.52
C MET A 124 -1.53 6.07 -3.03
N SER A 125 -1.66 7.25 -3.62
CA SER A 125 -1.92 7.38 -5.05
C SER A 125 -0.76 6.86 -5.90
N GLN A 126 0.49 7.12 -5.51
CA GLN A 126 1.67 6.59 -6.19
C GLN A 126 1.73 5.06 -6.16
N SER A 127 1.42 4.44 -5.03
CA SER A 127 1.41 2.98 -4.89
C SER A 127 0.35 2.34 -5.78
N LEU A 128 -0.84 2.92 -5.85
CA LEU A 128 -1.93 2.43 -6.71
C LEU A 128 -1.58 2.56 -8.19
N ILE A 129 -1.06 3.69 -8.62
CA ILE A 129 -0.64 3.92 -10.01
C ILE A 129 0.46 2.93 -10.39
N TYR A 130 1.45 2.74 -9.53
CA TYR A 130 2.53 1.78 -9.76
C TYR A 130 2.02 0.35 -9.96
N HIS A 131 1.11 -0.12 -9.10
CA HIS A 131 0.52 -1.46 -9.22
C HIS A 131 -0.35 -1.61 -10.47
N GLU A 132 -1.12 -0.59 -10.82
CA GLU A 132 -1.91 -0.58 -12.05
C GLU A 132 -1.02 -0.70 -13.30
N LEU A 133 0.05 0.08 -13.38
CA LEU A 133 1.03 0.00 -14.46
C LEU A 133 1.75 -1.35 -14.50
N LYS A 134 2.14 -1.88 -13.34
CA LYS A 134 2.78 -3.20 -13.24
C LYS A 134 1.88 -4.30 -13.79
N ASP A 135 0.59 -4.30 -13.45
CA ASP A 135 -0.39 -5.27 -13.95
C ASP A 135 -0.56 -5.18 -15.48
N LEU A 136 -0.48 -3.98 -16.06
CA LEU A 136 -0.54 -3.77 -17.50
C LEU A 136 0.67 -4.31 -18.25
N TYR A 137 1.87 -4.23 -17.67
CA TYR A 137 3.15 -4.53 -18.34
C TYR A 137 3.77 -5.88 -17.95
N THR A 138 3.19 -6.60 -17.01
CA THR A 138 3.69 -7.87 -16.52
C THR A 138 2.83 -9.03 -17.03
N ASP A 139 3.47 -10.10 -17.52
CA ASP A 139 2.79 -11.34 -17.83
C ASP A 139 2.31 -12.01 -16.55
N LYS A 140 1.01 -12.23 -16.41
CA LYS A 140 0.38 -12.81 -15.21
C LYS A 140 0.83 -14.24 -14.91
N LEU A 141 1.31 -14.99 -15.92
CA LEU A 141 1.76 -16.39 -15.75
C LEU A 141 3.21 -16.49 -15.33
N THR A 142 4.08 -15.65 -15.91
CA THR A 142 5.54 -15.72 -15.72
C THR A 142 6.08 -14.61 -14.83
N ASN A 143 5.28 -13.60 -14.52
CA ASN A 143 5.69 -12.35 -13.85
C ASN A 143 6.82 -11.62 -14.58
N LEU A 144 6.98 -11.89 -15.87
CA LEU A 144 7.94 -11.22 -16.74
C LEU A 144 7.28 -10.06 -17.49
N PRO A 145 8.05 -8.97 -17.80
CA PRO A 145 7.52 -7.86 -18.57
C PRO A 145 6.98 -8.30 -19.92
N ASN A 146 5.76 -7.88 -20.28
CA ASN A 146 5.22 -8.07 -21.61
C ASN A 146 5.87 -7.09 -22.59
N ARG A 147 6.96 -7.51 -23.25
CA ARG A 147 7.79 -6.66 -24.10
C ARG A 147 7.05 -5.97 -25.24
N ASN A 148 6.08 -6.64 -25.83
CA ASN A 148 5.34 -6.08 -26.97
C ASN A 148 4.42 -4.94 -26.56
N LYS A 149 3.73 -5.10 -25.43
CA LYS A 149 2.88 -4.07 -24.86
C LYS A 149 3.71 -2.88 -24.34
N LEU A 150 4.81 -3.19 -23.66
CA LEU A 150 5.75 -2.21 -23.13
C LEU A 150 6.30 -1.30 -24.27
N LYS A 151 6.75 -1.91 -25.37
CA LYS A 151 7.29 -1.19 -26.53
C LYS A 151 6.24 -0.27 -27.16
N LYS A 152 5.03 -0.78 -27.34
CA LYS A 152 3.92 -0.02 -27.95
C LYS A 152 3.54 1.20 -27.09
N ASP A 153 3.48 1.04 -25.78
CA ASP A 153 3.07 2.10 -24.87
C ASP A 153 4.19 3.14 -24.64
N LEU A 154 5.46 2.71 -24.71
CA LEU A 154 6.61 3.62 -24.71
C LEU A 154 6.64 4.50 -25.96
N ASP A 155 6.37 3.94 -27.13
CA ASP A 155 6.35 4.67 -28.38
C ASP A 155 5.16 5.66 -28.44
N GLN A 156 4.05 5.37 -27.75
CA GLN A 156 2.85 6.21 -27.75
C GLN A 156 2.83 7.29 -26.66
N ASN A 157 3.40 7.02 -25.48
CA ASN A 157 3.20 7.86 -24.29
C ASN A 157 4.46 8.52 -23.75
N ASN A 158 5.60 8.31 -24.36
CA ASN A 158 6.88 8.89 -23.93
C ASN A 158 7.17 8.65 -22.41
N ILE A 159 6.84 7.46 -21.91
CA ILE A 159 7.02 7.08 -20.51
C ILE A 159 8.49 6.74 -20.26
N ASP A 160 9.09 7.37 -19.28
CA ASP A 160 10.44 7.02 -18.82
C ASP A 160 10.39 5.71 -18.02
N LEU A 161 10.77 4.62 -18.69
CA LEU A 161 10.76 3.28 -18.13
C LEU A 161 11.79 3.09 -17.01
N MET A 162 12.89 3.83 -17.05
CA MET A 162 13.94 3.73 -16.04
C MET A 162 13.44 4.21 -14.67
N ALA A 163 12.57 5.21 -14.64
CA ALA A 163 11.94 5.66 -13.41
C ALA A 163 10.96 4.65 -12.78
N LEU A 164 10.44 3.71 -13.58
CA LEU A 164 9.54 2.64 -13.13
C LEU A 164 10.27 1.39 -12.64
N LEU A 165 11.49 1.16 -13.11
CA LEU A 165 12.29 -0.05 -12.81
C LEU A 165 13.30 0.16 -11.66
N ASP A 166 13.60 1.40 -11.29
CA ASP A 166 14.56 1.79 -10.24
C ASP A 166 13.92 1.89 -8.84
N VAL A 167 12.93 1.09 -8.55
CA VAL A 167 12.31 1.05 -7.21
C VAL A 167 12.61 -0.27 -6.53
#